data_8223e8acbfc96b5cde9dbe85dfdd88ef
#
_entry.id   8223e8acbfc96b5cde9dbe85dfdd88ef
#
_cell.length_a   1.000
_cell.length_b   1.000
_cell.length_c   1.000
_cell.angle_alpha   90.00
_cell.angle_beta   90.00
_cell.angle_gamma   90.00
#
_symmetry.space_group_name_H-M   'P 1'
#
loop_
_entity.id
_entity.type
_entity.pdbx_description
1 polymer ?
#
loop_
_entity_poly.entity_id
_entity_poly.type
_entity_poly.pdbx_seq_one_letter_code
_entity_poly.pdbx_strand_id
1 'polypeptide(L)'
;MKRLLRITVLFSVTLLWWGEKGYAATPAMDAAEKETVSATVEAEADKKDPKSDKKSDEPKRKRNLGHLSGSFETNTIYYVEDSKTGAVVPHNSYGSNNFLKLDYQLGRFSAGVQLEYYPHPLVGTPMQGYEYVMEGFSINNLTEKYISWTDRNYSVTVGDFYEQFGSGLILRAWEDRALGFNNSLGGARVTFNIKDIVEGKVLYAFPRFNLGYLSTQIAGGDLSFSLSNAIGLLDHRLSLEGSIVNRHFKNLPSWYTEYRDDYDFDLSKNVISYSGRVNYEYRGLSAKFEYVGKSKDVYLDNMTGEEVFKRGDAQLFEIGYTGSNYAVMA
;
A
#
# COMPACT_ATOMS: atom_id res chain seq x y z
N MET A 1 33.97 27.19 6.22
CA MET A 1 34.42 25.79 6.28
C MET A 1 33.29 24.91 5.74
N LYS A 2 33.50 24.30 4.58
CA LYS A 2 32.54 23.45 3.90
C LYS A 2 32.52 22.09 4.63
N ARG A 3 31.37 21.69 5.17
CA ARG A 3 31.17 20.35 5.75
C ARG A 3 30.93 19.40 4.59
N LEU A 4 31.78 18.41 4.44
CA LEU A 4 31.59 17.29 3.53
C LEU A 4 30.58 16.31 4.18
N LEU A 5 29.41 16.16 3.57
CA LEU A 5 28.51 15.06 3.82
C LEU A 5 29.15 13.81 3.19
N ARG A 6 29.60 12.85 4.00
CA ARG A 6 30.00 11.53 3.48
C ARG A 6 28.74 10.69 3.33
N ILE A 7 28.29 10.54 2.08
CA ILE A 7 27.25 9.59 1.70
C ILE A 7 28.00 8.32 1.28
N THR A 8 27.92 7.27 2.08
CA THR A 8 28.37 5.95 1.66
C THR A 8 27.17 5.24 1.02
N VAL A 9 27.16 5.18 -0.31
CA VAL A 9 26.17 4.44 -1.08
C VAL A 9 26.77 3.07 -1.36
N LEU A 10 26.19 2.04 -0.75
CA LEU A 10 26.51 0.66 -1.08
C LEU A 10 25.56 0.23 -2.21
N PHE A 11 26.13 0.03 -3.40
CA PHE A 11 25.42 -0.61 -4.51
C PHE A 11 25.62 -2.11 -4.42
N SER A 12 24.54 -2.86 -4.25
CA SER A 12 24.54 -4.29 -4.54
C SER A 12 23.72 -4.53 -5.80
N VAL A 13 24.39 -4.98 -6.85
CA VAL A 13 23.76 -5.42 -8.08
C VAL A 13 23.60 -6.94 -7.97
N THR A 14 22.38 -7.40 -7.84
CA THR A 14 22.11 -8.85 -7.88
C THR A 14 21.97 -9.28 -9.33
N LEU A 15 23.05 -9.84 -9.89
CA LEU A 15 23.02 -10.50 -11.19
C LEU A 15 22.48 -11.93 -10.99
N LEU A 16 21.23 -12.15 -11.38
CA LEU A 16 20.68 -13.51 -11.50
C LEU A 16 21.23 -14.16 -12.77
N TRP A 17 22.22 -15.04 -12.63
CA TRP A 17 22.72 -15.90 -13.67
C TRP A 17 21.84 -17.16 -13.76
N TRP A 18 21.12 -17.34 -14.86
CA TRP A 18 20.35 -18.54 -15.12
C TRP A 18 21.22 -19.55 -15.88
N GLY A 19 21.74 -20.51 -15.12
CA GLY A 19 22.38 -21.71 -15.69
C GLY A 19 21.35 -22.80 -15.94
N GLU A 20 21.52 -23.44 -17.09
CA GLU A 20 20.71 -24.49 -17.65
C GLU A 20 20.25 -25.61 -16.70
N LYS A 21 18.93 -25.90 -16.66
CA LYS A 21 18.37 -27.25 -16.89
C LYS A 21 16.84 -27.18 -16.85
N GLY A 22 16.23 -27.65 -17.93
CA GLY A 22 14.81 -27.73 -18.12
C GLY A 22 14.09 -28.67 -17.16
N TYR A 23 12.83 -28.39 -16.92
CA TYR A 23 11.66 -29.29 -17.06
C TYR A 23 10.39 -28.51 -16.68
N ALA A 24 9.36 -28.74 -17.48
CA ALA A 24 8.03 -28.22 -17.27
C ALA A 24 7.41 -28.81 -16.00
N ALA A 25 7.00 -27.95 -15.10
CA ALA A 25 5.89 -28.12 -14.16
C ALA A 25 5.69 -26.76 -13.49
N THR A 26 4.48 -26.27 -13.49
CA THR A 26 4.08 -25.11 -12.71
C THR A 26 4.38 -25.38 -11.23
N PRO A 27 5.34 -24.71 -10.60
CA PRO A 27 5.43 -24.72 -9.16
C PRO A 27 4.80 -23.44 -8.63
N ALA A 28 4.04 -23.59 -7.54
CA ALA A 28 3.80 -22.51 -6.62
C ALA A 28 5.09 -21.72 -6.42
N MET A 29 5.01 -20.39 -6.58
CA MET A 29 6.13 -19.50 -6.32
C MET A 29 6.46 -19.58 -4.83
N ASP A 30 7.45 -20.42 -4.49
CA ASP A 30 8.18 -20.28 -3.25
C ASP A 30 8.87 -18.92 -3.24
N ALA A 31 8.68 -18.21 -2.15
CA ALA A 31 9.22 -16.89 -1.94
C ALA A 31 10.75 -16.92 -2.09
N ALA A 32 11.25 -16.43 -3.23
CA ALA A 32 12.65 -16.09 -3.35
C ALA A 32 12.93 -15.00 -2.31
N GLU A 33 13.86 -15.30 -1.41
CA GLU A 33 14.37 -14.39 -0.40
C GLU A 33 14.85 -13.12 -1.08
N LYS A 34 14.09 -12.04 -0.93
CA LYS A 34 14.42 -10.73 -1.47
C LYS A 34 15.46 -10.12 -0.53
N GLU A 35 16.71 -10.05 -0.94
CA GLU A 35 17.64 -9.12 -0.31
C GLU A 35 17.22 -7.69 -0.66
N THR A 36 16.44 -7.10 0.22
CA THR A 36 16.15 -5.67 0.19
C THR A 36 17.34 -4.96 0.82
N VAL A 37 18.15 -4.30 0.02
CA VAL A 37 19.20 -3.43 0.54
C VAL A 37 18.54 -2.12 0.99
N SER A 38 18.23 -2.03 2.28
CA SER A 38 17.85 -0.76 2.89
C SER A 38 19.12 -0.07 3.40
N ALA A 39 19.49 1.07 2.81
CA ALA A 39 20.50 1.95 3.36
C ALA A 39 19.82 2.94 4.30
N THR A 40 20.02 2.78 5.60
CA THR A 40 19.54 3.76 6.57
C THR A 40 20.59 4.87 6.69
N VAL A 41 20.22 6.09 6.32
CA VAL A 41 21.07 7.27 6.50
C VAL A 41 20.72 7.89 7.84
N GLU A 42 21.54 7.64 8.87
CA GLU A 42 21.46 8.37 10.12
C GLU A 42 22.29 9.66 10.03
N ALA A 43 21.66 10.80 10.23
CA ALA A 43 22.35 12.06 10.37
C ALA A 43 22.88 12.20 11.82
N GLU A 44 24.12 11.80 12.07
CA GLU A 44 24.80 12.08 13.33
C GLU A 44 25.04 13.57 13.51
N ALA A 45 24.50 14.13 14.58
CA ALA A 45 24.81 15.49 15.01
C ALA A 45 26.21 15.52 15.66
N ASP A 46 27.12 16.25 15.02
CA ASP A 46 28.51 16.48 15.33
C ASP A 46 28.80 16.77 16.81
N LYS A 47 29.66 15.98 17.44
CA LYS A 47 30.27 16.26 18.74
C LYS A 47 31.40 17.29 18.56
N LYS A 48 31.17 18.51 18.97
CA LYS A 48 32.25 19.50 19.12
C LYS A 48 33.01 19.23 20.41
N ASP A 49 34.35 19.13 20.27
CA ASP A 49 35.28 19.17 21.39
C ASP A 49 35.22 20.51 22.16
N PRO A 50 35.37 20.48 23.51
CA PRO A 50 35.27 21.68 24.31
C PRO A 50 36.61 22.41 24.36
N LYS A 51 36.72 23.61 23.78
CA LYS A 51 37.69 24.60 24.22
C LYS A 51 36.97 25.76 24.89
N SER A 52 37.33 25.85 26.15
CA SER A 52 37.06 26.89 27.15
C SER A 52 36.72 28.30 26.62
N ASP A 53 35.56 28.82 27.04
CA ASP A 53 35.45 30.16 27.60
C ASP A 53 34.21 30.23 28.52
N LYS A 54 34.45 30.57 29.78
CA LYS A 54 33.45 30.74 30.84
C LYS A 54 32.58 31.95 30.53
N LYS A 55 31.30 31.73 30.17
CA LYS A 55 30.20 32.67 30.39
C LYS A 55 28.92 31.88 30.62
N SER A 56 28.35 32.12 31.84
CA SER A 56 26.97 31.80 32.30
C SER A 56 26.27 30.64 31.62
N ASP A 57 26.25 29.49 32.31
CA ASP A 57 25.52 28.27 31.94
C ASP A 57 24.00 28.44 32.17
N GLU A 58 23.29 28.95 31.20
CA GLU A 58 21.93 28.47 30.95
C GLU A 58 22.01 27.21 30.10
N PRO A 59 21.38 26.09 30.52
CA PRO A 59 21.42 24.87 29.72
C PRO A 59 20.72 25.11 28.39
N LYS A 60 21.51 25.24 27.32
CA LYS A 60 20.99 25.32 25.96
C LYS A 60 20.12 24.09 25.72
N ARG A 61 18.79 24.26 25.72
CA ARG A 61 17.84 23.20 25.30
C ARG A 61 18.31 22.65 23.96
N LYS A 62 18.75 21.40 23.94
CA LYS A 62 19.05 20.70 22.70
C LYS A 62 17.80 20.74 21.83
N ARG A 63 17.86 21.42 20.70
CA ARG A 63 16.76 21.46 19.74
C ARG A 63 16.61 20.04 19.21
N ASN A 64 15.45 19.43 19.40
CA ASN A 64 15.09 18.20 18.75
C ASN A 64 14.87 18.53 17.26
N LEU A 65 15.78 18.09 16.39
CA LEU A 65 15.73 18.34 14.95
C LEU A 65 14.92 17.28 14.19
N GLY A 66 14.30 16.34 14.91
CA GLY A 66 13.61 15.23 14.28
C GLY A 66 14.56 14.14 13.77
N HIS A 67 13.99 13.14 13.13
CA HIS A 67 14.70 12.02 12.53
C HIS A 67 14.34 11.92 11.05
N LEU A 68 15.35 11.88 10.19
CA LEU A 68 15.22 11.63 8.75
C LEU A 68 15.75 10.24 8.45
N SER A 69 14.92 9.42 7.80
CA SER A 69 15.30 8.11 7.28
C SER A 69 15.02 8.05 5.78
N GLY A 70 15.68 7.11 5.10
CA GLY A 70 15.46 6.93 3.67
C GLY A 70 15.89 5.55 3.21
N SER A 71 15.27 5.08 2.14
CA SER A 71 15.62 3.83 1.46
C SER A 71 15.67 4.06 -0.04
N PHE A 72 16.59 3.36 -0.68
CA PHE A 72 16.67 3.26 -2.14
C PHE A 72 16.63 1.80 -2.53
N GLU A 73 15.72 1.48 -3.46
CA GLU A 73 15.56 0.13 -4.01
C GLU A 73 15.63 0.22 -5.54
N THR A 74 16.33 -0.72 -6.15
CA THR A 74 16.39 -0.86 -7.61
C THR A 74 16.20 -2.32 -7.99
N ASN A 75 15.28 -2.55 -8.94
CA ASN A 75 15.06 -3.85 -9.56
C ASN A 75 15.45 -3.72 -11.01
N THR A 76 16.56 -4.35 -11.41
CA THR A 76 17.09 -4.26 -12.77
C THR A 76 17.27 -5.65 -13.35
N ILE A 77 16.77 -5.86 -14.58
CA ILE A 77 16.86 -7.11 -15.31
C ILE A 77 17.52 -6.82 -16.66
N TYR A 78 18.51 -7.64 -17.01
CA TYR A 78 19.05 -7.69 -18.35
C TYR A 78 18.43 -8.86 -19.11
N TYR A 79 17.84 -8.59 -20.26
CA TYR A 79 17.13 -9.58 -21.08
C TYR A 79 18.08 -10.19 -22.11
N VAL A 80 17.98 -11.51 -22.25
CA VAL A 80 18.75 -12.28 -23.23
C VAL A 80 17.79 -13.11 -24.09
N GLU A 81 18.05 -13.16 -25.39
CA GLU A 81 17.27 -14.02 -26.28
C GLU A 81 17.45 -15.49 -25.94
N ASP A 82 16.38 -16.26 -26.01
CA ASP A 82 16.40 -17.71 -25.85
C ASP A 82 15.58 -18.36 -26.97
N SER A 83 16.28 -18.89 -27.93
CA SER A 83 15.66 -19.58 -29.09
C SER A 83 14.93 -20.87 -28.73
N LYS A 84 15.22 -21.49 -27.57
CA LYS A 84 14.53 -22.71 -27.10
C LYS A 84 13.14 -22.42 -26.54
N THR A 85 12.99 -21.29 -25.87
CA THR A 85 11.71 -20.85 -25.31
C THR A 85 10.97 -19.88 -26.22
N GLY A 86 11.60 -19.39 -27.27
CA GLY A 86 11.08 -18.35 -28.15
C GLY A 86 11.08 -16.96 -27.51
N ALA A 87 11.84 -16.77 -26.43
CA ALA A 87 11.94 -15.48 -25.76
C ALA A 87 12.70 -14.48 -26.65
N VAL A 88 12.11 -13.34 -26.88
CA VAL A 88 12.67 -12.23 -27.66
C VAL A 88 13.04 -11.11 -26.73
N VAL A 89 14.21 -10.50 -26.95
CA VAL A 89 14.64 -9.33 -26.20
C VAL A 89 13.70 -8.15 -26.51
N PRO A 90 13.17 -7.45 -25.50
CA PRO A 90 12.42 -6.20 -25.70
C PRO A 90 13.26 -5.16 -26.45
N HIS A 91 12.62 -4.08 -26.90
CA HIS A 91 13.32 -2.99 -27.59
C HIS A 91 14.56 -2.49 -26.83
N ASN A 92 14.49 -2.49 -25.50
CA ASN A 92 15.63 -2.24 -24.63
C ASN A 92 16.13 -3.55 -24.00
N SER A 93 17.43 -3.81 -24.09
CA SER A 93 18.02 -5.03 -23.53
C SER A 93 17.99 -5.10 -22.00
N TYR A 94 17.51 -4.07 -21.33
CA TYR A 94 17.36 -4.06 -19.88
C TYR A 94 16.07 -3.35 -19.47
N GLY A 95 15.56 -3.71 -18.30
CA GLY A 95 14.49 -3.04 -17.60
C GLY A 95 14.92 -2.65 -16.20
N SER A 96 14.42 -1.52 -15.68
CA SER A 96 14.78 -1.06 -14.34
C SER A 96 13.64 -0.27 -13.69
N ASN A 97 13.22 -0.72 -12.51
CA ASN A 97 12.27 -0.02 -11.64
C ASN A 97 13.02 0.47 -10.40
N ASN A 98 12.98 1.77 -10.14
CA ASN A 98 13.74 2.41 -9.08
C ASN A 98 12.81 3.18 -8.13
N PHE A 99 13.06 3.05 -6.82
CA PHE A 99 12.26 3.65 -5.76
C PHE A 99 13.18 4.34 -4.76
N LEU A 100 12.97 5.62 -4.50
CA LEU A 100 13.62 6.38 -3.44
C LEU A 100 12.55 6.88 -2.47
N LYS A 101 12.61 6.41 -1.21
CA LYS A 101 11.70 6.83 -0.15
C LYS A 101 12.48 7.61 0.90
N LEU A 102 11.91 8.74 1.32
CA LEU A 102 12.42 9.58 2.40
C LEU A 102 11.28 9.84 3.39
N ASP A 103 11.53 9.57 4.67
CA ASP A 103 10.59 9.79 5.77
C ASP A 103 11.24 10.68 6.84
N TYR A 104 10.50 11.67 7.31
CA TYR A 104 10.91 12.58 8.37
C TYR A 104 9.92 12.52 9.53
N GLN A 105 10.44 12.43 10.75
CA GLN A 105 9.63 12.39 11.97
C GLN A 105 10.09 13.44 12.98
N LEU A 106 9.15 14.22 13.51
CA LEU A 106 9.38 15.20 14.56
C LEU A 106 8.26 15.14 15.61
N GLY A 107 8.52 14.43 16.71
CA GLY A 107 7.53 14.22 17.75
C GLY A 107 6.28 13.49 17.24
N ARG A 108 5.16 14.18 17.18
CA ARG A 108 3.88 13.64 16.68
C ARG A 108 3.67 13.81 15.17
N PHE A 109 4.54 14.57 14.51
CA PHE A 109 4.49 14.79 13.07
C PHE A 109 5.37 13.78 12.35
N SER A 110 4.85 13.26 11.24
CA SER A 110 5.62 12.56 10.24
C SER A 110 5.27 13.09 8.85
N ALA A 111 6.24 13.09 7.97
CA ALA A 111 6.05 13.44 6.56
C ALA A 111 6.95 12.53 5.73
N GLY A 112 6.47 12.10 4.57
CA GLY A 112 7.25 11.24 3.68
C GLY A 112 7.00 11.57 2.23
N VAL A 113 7.98 11.18 1.41
CA VAL A 113 7.92 11.26 -0.04
C VAL A 113 8.53 10.01 -0.64
N GLN A 114 7.95 9.51 -1.74
CA GLN A 114 8.52 8.46 -2.56
C GLN A 114 8.65 8.95 -3.99
N LEU A 115 9.82 8.72 -4.57
CA LEU A 115 10.12 8.94 -5.96
C LEU A 115 10.22 7.59 -6.65
N GLU A 116 9.53 7.44 -7.76
CA GLU A 116 9.63 6.27 -8.62
C GLU A 116 10.19 6.69 -9.97
N TYR A 117 11.11 5.90 -10.48
CA TYR A 117 11.74 6.16 -11.77
C TYR A 117 11.93 4.87 -12.57
N TYR A 118 11.40 4.87 -13.78
CA TYR A 118 11.33 3.73 -14.69
C TYR A 118 11.99 4.12 -16.03
N PRO A 119 13.34 4.12 -16.14
CA PRO A 119 14.00 4.46 -17.41
C PRO A 119 13.57 3.53 -18.54
N HIS A 120 13.45 2.24 -18.22
CA HIS A 120 12.85 1.20 -19.04
C HIS A 120 12.09 0.27 -18.11
N PRO A 121 10.74 0.38 -18.01
CA PRO A 121 9.97 -0.44 -17.10
C PRO A 121 10.19 -1.93 -17.32
N LEU A 122 10.21 -2.70 -16.23
CA LEU A 122 10.32 -4.15 -16.31
C LEU A 122 9.16 -4.76 -17.12
N VAL A 123 9.48 -5.72 -17.99
CA VAL A 123 8.48 -6.45 -18.77
C VAL A 123 7.50 -7.16 -17.84
N GLY A 124 6.22 -7.11 -18.17
CA GLY A 124 5.15 -7.72 -17.40
C GLY A 124 4.65 -6.85 -16.24
N THR A 125 5.23 -5.66 -16.01
CA THR A 125 4.70 -4.72 -15.02
C THR A 125 3.66 -3.76 -15.64
N PRO A 126 2.72 -3.21 -14.85
CA PRO A 126 1.74 -2.24 -15.35
C PRO A 126 2.36 -0.99 -15.98
N MET A 127 3.62 -0.69 -15.65
CA MET A 127 4.35 0.46 -16.18
C MET A 127 4.94 0.25 -17.57
N GLN A 128 4.95 -0.99 -18.10
CA GLN A 128 5.56 -1.31 -19.39
C GLN A 128 5.00 -0.48 -20.56
N GLY A 129 3.72 -0.14 -20.56
CA GLY A 129 3.10 0.69 -21.60
C GLY A 129 3.46 2.19 -21.55
N TYR A 130 4.13 2.64 -20.47
CA TYR A 130 4.53 4.03 -20.27
C TYR A 130 5.94 4.36 -20.79
N GLU A 131 6.68 3.38 -21.30
CA GLU A 131 8.04 3.54 -21.79
C GLU A 131 8.19 4.67 -22.82
N TYR A 132 7.20 4.81 -23.70
CA TYR A 132 7.20 5.83 -24.75
C TYR A 132 6.66 7.21 -24.30
N VAL A 133 6.07 7.31 -23.10
CA VAL A 133 5.43 8.53 -22.60
C VAL A 133 6.33 9.26 -21.61
N MET A 134 7.30 8.55 -21.01
CA MET A 134 8.16 9.06 -19.94
C MET A 134 9.58 9.32 -20.41
N GLU A 135 9.75 10.34 -21.24
CA GLU A 135 11.09 10.90 -21.49
C GLU A 135 11.51 11.77 -20.28
N GLY A 136 12.28 11.16 -19.37
CA GLY A 136 12.90 11.85 -18.26
C GLY A 136 12.09 11.87 -16.94
N PHE A 137 12.63 12.60 -15.96
CA PHE A 137 12.03 12.79 -14.65
C PHE A 137 10.99 13.90 -14.67
N SER A 138 9.79 13.63 -14.16
CA SER A 138 8.72 14.63 -14.00
C SER A 138 8.20 14.63 -12.55
N ILE A 139 7.41 15.64 -12.19
CA ILE A 139 6.74 15.73 -10.89
C ILE A 139 5.81 14.56 -10.62
N ASN A 140 5.31 13.89 -11.67
CA ASN A 140 4.46 12.71 -11.56
C ASN A 140 5.22 11.49 -10.99
N ASN A 141 6.55 11.51 -11.03
CA ASN A 141 7.38 10.50 -10.39
C ASN A 141 7.37 10.61 -8.86
N LEU A 142 6.87 11.72 -8.29
CA LEU A 142 6.61 11.85 -6.86
C LEU A 142 5.31 11.13 -6.52
N THR A 143 5.43 9.85 -6.26
CA THR A 143 4.31 8.91 -6.21
C THR A 143 3.70 8.74 -4.84
N GLU A 144 4.44 8.93 -3.77
CA GLU A 144 3.93 8.99 -2.42
C GLU A 144 4.36 10.33 -1.80
N LYS A 145 3.42 11.03 -1.21
CA LYS A 145 3.66 12.26 -0.47
C LYS A 145 2.60 12.39 0.59
N TYR A 146 3.01 12.44 1.85
CA TYR A 146 2.07 12.55 2.95
C TYR A 146 2.61 13.41 4.09
N ILE A 147 1.69 13.94 4.87
CA ILE A 147 1.90 14.51 6.18
C ILE A 147 0.93 13.85 7.14
N SER A 148 1.43 13.39 8.29
CA SER A 148 0.61 12.78 9.31
C SER A 148 0.88 13.39 10.68
N TRP A 149 -0.16 13.50 11.48
CA TRP A 149 -0.08 13.87 12.87
C TRP A 149 -0.74 12.78 13.71
N THR A 150 0.00 12.22 14.68
CA THR A 150 -0.44 11.07 15.47
C THR A 150 -0.33 11.38 16.95
N ASP A 151 -1.44 11.25 17.66
CA ASP A 151 -1.52 11.24 19.12
C ASP A 151 -1.88 9.84 19.62
N ARG A 152 -2.04 9.68 20.94
CA ARG A 152 -2.40 8.39 21.56
C ARG A 152 -3.71 7.81 21.02
N ASN A 153 -4.69 8.67 20.83
CA ASN A 153 -6.08 8.27 20.58
C ASN A 153 -6.55 8.56 19.16
N TYR A 154 -5.78 9.30 18.36
CA TYR A 154 -6.17 9.62 16.99
C TYR A 154 -4.96 9.95 16.12
N SER A 155 -5.13 9.72 14.83
CA SER A 155 -4.20 10.22 13.83
C SER A 155 -4.93 10.83 12.64
N VAL A 156 -4.30 11.81 12.02
CA VAL A 156 -4.77 12.45 10.80
C VAL A 156 -3.67 12.36 9.78
N THR A 157 -3.96 11.82 8.60
CA THR A 157 -3.04 11.76 7.47
C THR A 157 -3.64 12.48 6.30
N VAL A 158 -2.86 13.34 5.65
CA VAL A 158 -3.21 14.03 4.41
C VAL A 158 -2.14 13.73 3.37
N GLY A 159 -2.56 13.39 2.16
CA GLY A 159 -1.69 12.93 1.08
C GLY A 159 -1.94 11.46 0.76
N ASP A 160 -0.89 10.73 0.44
CA ASP A 160 -0.98 9.33 0.05
C ASP A 160 -0.93 8.41 1.26
N PHE A 161 -1.78 7.38 1.26
CA PHE A 161 -1.81 6.35 2.28
C PHE A 161 -2.35 5.02 1.73
N TYR A 162 -2.01 3.95 2.41
CA TYR A 162 -2.60 2.63 2.19
C TYR A 162 -3.64 2.37 3.28
N GLU A 163 -4.73 1.72 2.91
CA GLU A 163 -5.79 1.38 3.86
C GLU A 163 -6.51 0.10 3.44
N GLN A 164 -6.92 -0.65 4.45
CA GLN A 164 -7.72 -1.85 4.28
C GLN A 164 -8.84 -1.86 5.32
N PHE A 165 -10.06 -2.19 4.90
CA PHE A 165 -11.19 -2.41 5.77
C PHE A 165 -11.46 -3.91 5.89
N GLY A 166 -11.44 -4.41 7.13
CA GLY A 166 -11.62 -5.82 7.42
C GLY A 166 -10.62 -6.72 6.69
N SER A 167 -11.10 -7.77 6.02
CA SER A 167 -10.29 -8.66 5.20
C SER A 167 -9.87 -8.06 3.85
N GLY A 168 -10.33 -6.85 3.53
CA GLY A 168 -10.03 -6.18 2.28
C GLY A 168 -11.03 -6.44 1.15
N LEU A 169 -12.15 -7.11 1.44
CA LEU A 169 -13.16 -7.42 0.42
C LEU A 169 -13.87 -6.18 -0.14
N ILE A 170 -14.00 -5.10 0.65
CA ILE A 170 -14.65 -3.87 0.19
C ILE A 170 -13.68 -2.71 -0.08
N LEU A 171 -12.53 -2.69 0.59
CA LEU A 171 -11.46 -1.72 0.37
C LEU A 171 -10.13 -2.34 0.73
N ARG A 172 -9.21 -2.32 -0.24
CA ARG A 172 -7.80 -2.68 -0.04
C ARG A 172 -6.92 -1.86 -0.96
N ALA A 173 -6.08 -1.02 -0.36
CA ALA A 173 -5.03 -0.28 -1.03
C ALA A 173 -3.68 -0.76 -0.52
N TRP A 174 -2.78 -1.13 -1.44
CA TRP A 174 -1.50 -1.76 -1.13
C TRP A 174 -0.47 -1.53 -2.23
N GLU A 175 0.79 -1.80 -1.93
CA GLU A 175 1.89 -1.74 -2.89
C GLU A 175 2.56 -3.11 -2.99
N ASP A 176 2.89 -3.52 -4.20
CA ASP A 176 3.78 -4.64 -4.50
C ASP A 176 4.76 -4.20 -5.58
N ARG A 177 5.97 -3.86 -5.16
CA ARG A 177 7.03 -3.37 -6.06
C ARG A 177 7.53 -4.44 -7.02
N ALA A 178 7.44 -5.72 -6.64
CA ALA A 178 7.83 -6.81 -7.51
C ALA A 178 6.86 -6.97 -8.69
N LEU A 179 5.57 -6.73 -8.45
CA LEU A 179 4.54 -6.72 -9.48
C LEU A 179 4.42 -5.35 -10.15
N GLY A 180 5.11 -4.32 -9.67
CA GLY A 180 4.95 -2.94 -10.13
C GLY A 180 3.56 -2.37 -9.86
N PHE A 181 2.88 -2.88 -8.84
CA PHE A 181 1.52 -2.52 -8.51
C PHE A 181 1.48 -1.58 -7.30
N ASN A 182 0.80 -0.44 -7.45
CA ASN A 182 0.56 0.51 -6.36
C ASN A 182 -0.79 1.20 -6.58
N ASN A 183 -1.76 0.92 -5.70
CA ASN A 183 -3.08 1.53 -5.70
C ASN A 183 -3.33 2.37 -4.44
N SER A 184 -2.30 3.06 -3.94
CA SER A 184 -2.44 3.99 -2.82
C SER A 184 -3.62 4.95 -3.00
N LEU A 185 -4.09 5.50 -1.91
CA LEU A 185 -5.19 6.45 -1.85
C LEU A 185 -4.62 7.84 -1.57
N GLY A 186 -4.83 8.80 -2.48
CA GLY A 186 -4.46 10.20 -2.27
C GLY A 186 -5.63 11.01 -1.73
N GLY A 187 -5.52 11.48 -0.49
CA GLY A 187 -6.63 12.20 0.14
C GLY A 187 -6.41 12.51 1.60
N ALA A 188 -7.41 12.24 2.42
CA ALA A 188 -7.35 12.43 3.87
C ALA A 188 -7.93 11.21 4.59
N ARG A 189 -7.29 10.84 5.71
CA ARG A 189 -7.71 9.76 6.61
C ARG A 189 -7.61 10.23 8.05
N VAL A 190 -8.62 9.90 8.82
CA VAL A 190 -8.64 10.05 10.28
C VAL A 190 -8.83 8.68 10.91
N THR A 191 -8.00 8.33 11.88
CA THR A 191 -8.19 7.14 12.72
C THR A 191 -8.35 7.57 14.17
N PHE A 192 -9.14 6.83 14.93
CA PHE A 192 -9.32 7.08 16.35
C PHE A 192 -9.49 5.79 17.15
N ASN A 193 -9.08 5.84 18.41
CA ASN A 193 -9.24 4.77 19.39
C ASN A 193 -9.77 5.38 20.70
N ILE A 194 -10.90 4.88 21.18
CA ILE A 194 -11.53 5.32 22.41
C ILE A 194 -11.45 4.19 23.44
N LYS A 195 -10.49 4.31 24.38
CA LYS A 195 -10.29 3.37 25.51
C LYS A 195 -10.13 1.91 25.11
N ASP A 196 -9.62 1.64 23.90
CA ASP A 196 -9.51 0.30 23.31
C ASP A 196 -10.85 -0.47 23.22
N ILE A 197 -11.96 0.25 23.34
CA ILE A 197 -13.32 -0.26 23.20
C ILE A 197 -13.86 0.02 21.81
N VAL A 198 -13.67 1.26 21.32
CA VAL A 198 -14.12 1.68 19.99
C VAL A 198 -12.94 2.15 19.18
N GLU A 199 -12.70 1.52 18.05
CA GLU A 199 -11.74 1.97 17.06
C GLU A 199 -12.46 2.31 15.76
N GLY A 200 -12.00 3.37 15.11
CA GLY A 200 -12.62 3.77 13.85
C GLY A 200 -11.66 4.45 12.92
N LYS A 201 -12.03 4.38 11.64
CA LYS A 201 -11.34 5.00 10.53
C LYS A 201 -12.35 5.67 9.62
N VAL A 202 -12.02 6.87 9.16
CA VAL A 202 -12.81 7.59 8.15
C VAL A 202 -11.85 8.12 7.10
N LEU A 203 -12.20 8.00 5.83
CA LEU A 203 -11.37 8.48 4.73
C LEU A 203 -12.20 9.09 3.60
N TYR A 204 -11.55 10.01 2.89
CA TYR A 204 -11.97 10.51 1.61
C TYR A 204 -10.73 10.62 0.70
N ALA A 205 -10.75 9.96 -0.45
CA ALA A 205 -9.56 9.85 -1.28
C ALA A 205 -9.87 9.58 -2.75
N PHE A 206 -8.83 9.69 -3.57
CA PHE A 206 -8.78 9.32 -4.97
C PHE A 206 -7.84 8.13 -5.13
N PRO A 207 -8.29 7.00 -5.73
CA PRO A 207 -7.43 5.87 -5.99
C PRO A 207 -6.33 6.25 -6.98
N ARG A 208 -5.13 5.76 -6.69
CA ARG A 208 -4.03 5.87 -7.60
C ARG A 208 -4.14 4.83 -8.72
N PHE A 209 -3.74 5.23 -9.90
CA PHE A 209 -3.51 4.35 -11.05
C PHE A 209 -2.21 4.77 -11.73
N ASN A 210 -1.23 3.89 -11.72
CA ASN A 210 0.13 4.16 -12.19
C ASN A 210 0.74 5.40 -11.48
N LEU A 211 1.17 6.41 -12.21
CA LEU A 211 1.77 7.64 -11.68
C LEU A 211 0.75 8.75 -11.36
N GLY A 212 -0.53 8.52 -11.56
CA GLY A 212 -1.58 9.52 -11.36
C GLY A 212 -2.71 9.02 -10.46
N TYR A 213 -3.75 9.85 -10.33
CA TYR A 213 -4.97 9.49 -9.62
C TYR A 213 -6.15 9.42 -10.58
N LEU A 214 -7.05 8.47 -10.32
CA LEU A 214 -8.33 8.41 -11.01
C LEU A 214 -9.22 9.59 -10.58
N SER A 215 -10.13 10.01 -11.43
CA SER A 215 -11.17 10.99 -11.08
C SER A 215 -12.28 10.42 -10.18
N THR A 216 -12.28 9.10 -9.99
CA THR A 216 -13.16 8.38 -9.07
C THR A 216 -12.85 8.76 -7.63
N GLN A 217 -13.87 9.07 -6.85
CA GLN A 217 -13.75 9.40 -5.43
C GLN A 217 -14.14 8.22 -4.58
N ILE A 218 -13.42 7.99 -3.48
CA ILE A 218 -13.74 6.99 -2.47
C ILE A 218 -13.97 7.71 -1.15
N ALA A 219 -15.13 7.50 -0.55
CA ALA A 219 -15.45 7.90 0.81
C ALA A 219 -15.80 6.64 1.61
N GLY A 220 -15.22 6.47 2.78
CA GLY A 220 -15.45 5.26 3.57
C GLY A 220 -15.23 5.43 5.04
N GLY A 221 -15.81 4.52 5.80
CA GLY A 221 -15.62 4.39 7.24
C GLY A 221 -15.59 2.93 7.66
N ASP A 222 -14.79 2.66 8.67
CA ASP A 222 -14.65 1.37 9.33
C ASP A 222 -14.73 1.59 10.84
N LEU A 223 -15.53 0.78 11.52
CA LEU A 223 -15.75 0.86 12.96
C LEU A 223 -15.64 -0.51 13.58
N SER A 224 -14.86 -0.63 14.65
CA SER A 224 -14.69 -1.82 15.47
C SER A 224 -15.12 -1.51 16.90
N PHE A 225 -15.90 -2.43 17.48
CA PHE A 225 -16.34 -2.39 18.87
C PHE A 225 -15.84 -3.65 19.59
N SER A 226 -14.92 -3.48 20.54
CA SER A 226 -14.42 -4.56 21.40
C SER A 226 -15.39 -4.84 22.54
N LEU A 227 -16.24 -5.84 22.37
CA LEU A 227 -17.21 -6.24 23.40
C LEU A 227 -16.48 -6.76 24.64
N SER A 228 -15.41 -7.51 24.48
CA SER A 228 -14.62 -8.05 25.59
C SER A 228 -14.05 -6.94 26.47
N ASN A 229 -13.49 -5.89 25.88
CA ASN A 229 -12.96 -4.76 26.63
C ASN A 229 -14.08 -3.95 27.31
N ALA A 230 -15.23 -3.82 26.66
CA ALA A 230 -16.37 -3.09 27.21
C ALA A 230 -16.92 -3.74 28.49
N ILE A 231 -16.92 -5.07 28.58
CA ILE A 231 -17.47 -5.81 29.73
C ILE A 231 -16.37 -6.42 30.64
N GLY A 232 -15.10 -6.17 30.35
CA GLY A 232 -13.97 -6.61 31.18
C GLY A 232 -13.64 -8.10 31.11
N LEU A 233 -13.93 -8.78 30.00
CA LEU A 233 -13.52 -10.16 29.76
C LEU A 233 -12.06 -10.22 29.29
N LEU A 234 -11.14 -10.60 30.19
CA LEU A 234 -9.70 -10.57 29.93
C LEU A 234 -9.21 -11.75 29.06
N ASP A 235 -9.86 -12.93 29.19
CA ASP A 235 -9.42 -14.16 28.50
C ASP A 235 -10.02 -14.33 27.11
N HIS A 236 -11.07 -13.60 26.78
CA HIS A 236 -11.77 -13.65 25.51
C HIS A 236 -11.60 -12.36 24.74
N ARG A 237 -11.41 -12.45 23.46
CA ARG A 237 -11.46 -11.29 22.55
C ARG A 237 -12.62 -11.46 21.59
N LEU A 238 -13.65 -10.66 21.80
CA LEU A 238 -14.81 -10.61 20.91
C LEU A 238 -14.96 -9.18 20.41
N SER A 239 -14.92 -9.01 19.11
CA SER A 239 -15.22 -7.74 18.45
C SER A 239 -16.34 -7.86 17.43
N LEU A 240 -17.12 -6.79 17.32
CA LEU A 240 -18.11 -6.56 16.28
C LEU A 240 -17.64 -5.38 15.44
N GLU A 241 -17.61 -5.55 14.12
CA GLU A 241 -17.08 -4.55 13.23
C GLU A 241 -18.02 -4.31 12.05
N GLY A 242 -17.95 -3.11 11.50
CA GLY A 242 -18.72 -2.74 10.32
C GLY A 242 -18.00 -1.71 9.48
N SER A 243 -18.14 -1.83 8.18
CA SER A 243 -17.55 -0.89 7.24
C SER A 243 -18.53 -0.51 6.14
N ILE A 244 -18.34 0.69 5.61
CA ILE A 244 -19.04 1.18 4.42
C ILE A 244 -18.07 1.96 3.55
N VAL A 245 -18.16 1.75 2.24
CA VAL A 245 -17.37 2.46 1.22
C VAL A 245 -18.30 2.90 0.11
N ASN A 246 -18.27 4.17 -0.25
CA ASN A 246 -18.91 4.71 -1.43
C ASN A 246 -17.83 5.04 -2.48
N ARG A 247 -17.94 4.43 -3.66
CA ARG A 247 -17.18 4.79 -4.86
C ARG A 247 -18.05 5.71 -5.71
N HIS A 248 -17.63 6.95 -5.89
CA HIS A 248 -18.34 7.95 -6.67
C HIS A 248 -17.60 8.24 -7.98
N PHE A 249 -18.26 8.03 -9.11
CA PHE A 249 -17.76 8.42 -10.42
C PHE A 249 -18.10 9.89 -10.68
N LYS A 250 -17.09 10.73 -10.84
CA LYS A 250 -17.28 12.13 -11.26
C LYS A 250 -17.97 12.19 -12.61
N ASN A 251 -17.50 11.40 -13.56
CA ASN A 251 -18.08 11.18 -14.87
C ASN A 251 -18.34 9.69 -15.04
N LEU A 252 -19.44 9.34 -15.67
CA LEU A 252 -19.68 7.96 -16.09
C LEU A 252 -18.66 7.56 -17.17
N PRO A 253 -18.32 6.27 -17.29
CA PRO A 253 -17.40 5.81 -18.33
C PRO A 253 -17.85 6.22 -19.73
N SER A 254 -16.89 6.55 -20.60
CA SER A 254 -17.18 7.02 -21.98
C SER A 254 -17.94 5.96 -22.79
N TRP A 255 -17.60 4.70 -22.65
CA TRP A 255 -18.31 3.60 -23.30
C TRP A 255 -19.80 3.56 -22.93
N TYR A 256 -20.16 3.84 -21.69
CA TYR A 256 -21.55 3.89 -21.26
C TYR A 256 -22.25 5.17 -21.78
N THR A 257 -21.60 6.34 -21.72
CA THR A 257 -22.21 7.59 -22.18
C THR A 257 -22.39 7.64 -23.70
N GLU A 258 -21.53 6.95 -24.44
CA GLU A 258 -21.57 6.87 -25.90
C GLU A 258 -22.62 5.86 -26.39
N TYR A 259 -22.79 4.75 -25.70
CA TYR A 259 -23.70 3.66 -26.10
C TYR A 259 -24.80 3.41 -25.08
N ARG A 260 -25.23 4.45 -24.36
CA ARG A 260 -26.22 4.35 -23.28
C ARG A 260 -27.50 3.66 -23.68
N ASP A 261 -28.00 3.94 -24.90
CA ASP A 261 -29.27 3.42 -25.39
C ASP A 261 -29.19 1.93 -25.77
N ASP A 262 -27.96 1.36 -25.84
CA ASP A 262 -27.73 -0.05 -26.10
C ASP A 262 -27.81 -0.91 -24.83
N TYR A 263 -27.91 -0.28 -23.64
CA TYR A 263 -27.96 -0.98 -22.35
C TYR A 263 -29.33 -0.87 -21.69
N ASP A 264 -29.84 -1.99 -21.22
CA ASP A 264 -31.11 -2.08 -20.47
C ASP A 264 -31.00 -1.62 -19.00
N PHE A 265 -29.97 -0.81 -18.65
CA PHE A 265 -29.74 -0.35 -17.28
C PHE A 265 -29.19 1.06 -17.20
N ASP A 266 -29.54 1.75 -16.11
CA ASP A 266 -28.97 3.04 -15.76
C ASP A 266 -27.83 2.90 -14.74
N LEU A 267 -26.62 3.33 -15.12
CA LEU A 267 -25.48 3.36 -14.22
C LEU A 267 -25.64 4.43 -13.14
N SER A 268 -25.55 4.01 -11.88
CA SER A 268 -25.42 4.93 -10.77
C SER A 268 -24.00 5.48 -10.69
N LYS A 269 -23.86 6.79 -10.47
CA LYS A 269 -22.57 7.41 -10.15
C LYS A 269 -22.01 6.92 -8.80
N ASN A 270 -22.84 6.35 -7.94
CA ASN A 270 -22.45 5.85 -6.63
C ASN A 270 -22.58 4.33 -6.57
N VAL A 271 -21.49 3.68 -6.16
CA VAL A 271 -21.47 2.26 -5.84
C VAL A 271 -21.10 2.11 -4.38
N ILE A 272 -22.02 1.57 -3.59
CA ILE A 272 -21.86 1.39 -2.15
C ILE A 272 -21.51 -0.07 -1.87
N SER A 273 -20.42 -0.28 -1.15
CA SER A 273 -20.04 -1.57 -0.57
C SER A 273 -20.08 -1.47 0.95
N TYR A 274 -20.52 -2.52 1.61
CA TYR A 274 -20.59 -2.57 3.07
C TYR A 274 -20.20 -3.95 3.57
N SER A 275 -19.67 -4.02 4.80
CA SER A 275 -19.39 -5.27 5.47
C SER A 275 -19.80 -5.26 6.94
N GLY A 276 -20.12 -6.43 7.46
CA GLY A 276 -20.31 -6.71 8.88
C GLY A 276 -19.42 -7.89 9.28
N ARG A 277 -18.71 -7.77 10.41
CA ARG A 277 -17.73 -8.75 10.85
C ARG A 277 -17.91 -9.10 12.31
N VAL A 278 -17.58 -10.34 12.64
CA VAL A 278 -17.44 -10.83 14.01
C VAL A 278 -16.10 -11.55 14.11
N ASN A 279 -15.25 -11.12 15.06
CA ASN A 279 -13.99 -11.78 15.35
C ASN A 279 -14.03 -12.29 16.80
N TYR A 280 -13.58 -13.52 16.98
CA TYR A 280 -13.50 -14.15 18.29
C TYR A 280 -12.17 -14.87 18.47
N GLU A 281 -11.52 -14.65 19.62
CA GLU A 281 -10.29 -15.34 20.00
C GLU A 281 -10.38 -15.80 21.46
N TYR A 282 -9.94 -17.04 21.70
CA TYR A 282 -9.86 -17.63 23.02
C TYR A 282 -8.83 -18.76 23.06
N ARG A 283 -7.79 -18.62 23.90
CA ARG A 283 -6.78 -19.67 24.16
C ARG A 283 -6.23 -20.35 22.91
N GLY A 284 -5.84 -19.56 21.93
CA GLY A 284 -5.30 -20.05 20.65
C GLY A 284 -6.33 -20.40 19.59
N LEU A 285 -7.61 -20.49 19.93
CA LEU A 285 -8.70 -20.56 18.95
C LEU A 285 -8.96 -19.16 18.41
N SER A 286 -9.02 -19.01 17.09
CA SER A 286 -9.49 -17.82 16.41
C SER A 286 -10.61 -18.18 15.45
N ALA A 287 -11.65 -17.36 15.39
CA ALA A 287 -12.74 -17.49 14.43
C ALA A 287 -13.13 -16.11 13.93
N LYS A 288 -13.28 -15.97 12.62
CA LYS A 288 -13.70 -14.75 11.96
C LYS A 288 -14.78 -15.05 10.96
N PHE A 289 -15.80 -14.21 10.97
CA PHE A 289 -16.86 -14.21 9.96
C PHE A 289 -17.00 -12.81 9.40
N GLU A 290 -17.06 -12.67 8.09
CA GLU A 290 -17.35 -11.43 7.39
C GLU A 290 -18.41 -11.66 6.32
N TYR A 291 -19.45 -10.83 6.33
CA TYR A 291 -20.44 -10.71 5.26
C TYR A 291 -20.23 -9.37 4.55
N VAL A 292 -20.23 -9.41 3.22
CA VAL A 292 -20.05 -8.24 2.37
C VAL A 292 -21.21 -8.13 1.39
N GLY A 293 -21.70 -6.91 1.18
CA GLY A 293 -22.67 -6.61 0.14
C GLY A 293 -22.22 -5.41 -0.68
N LYS A 294 -22.60 -5.40 -1.96
CA LYS A 294 -22.36 -4.30 -2.91
C LYS A 294 -23.64 -3.95 -3.64
N SER A 295 -23.92 -2.64 -3.79
CA SER A 295 -24.98 -2.16 -4.65
C SER A 295 -24.76 -2.59 -6.10
N LYS A 296 -25.74 -2.37 -6.96
CA LYS A 296 -25.58 -2.69 -8.38
C LYS A 296 -24.36 -1.98 -8.97
N ASP A 297 -23.57 -2.74 -9.72
CA ASP A 297 -22.37 -2.29 -10.43
C ASP A 297 -22.20 -3.13 -11.71
N VAL A 298 -21.46 -2.60 -12.67
CA VAL A 298 -21.12 -3.32 -13.90
C VAL A 298 -19.87 -4.17 -13.65
N TYR A 299 -19.89 -5.37 -14.13
CA TYR A 299 -18.72 -6.21 -14.25
C TYR A 299 -18.81 -7.06 -15.51
N LEU A 300 -17.66 -7.45 -16.01
CA LEU A 300 -17.54 -8.36 -17.13
C LEU A 300 -17.77 -9.79 -16.64
N ASP A 301 -18.78 -10.48 -17.19
CA ASP A 301 -18.95 -11.90 -16.96
C ASP A 301 -17.91 -12.67 -17.77
N ASN A 302 -16.96 -13.29 -17.06
CA ASN A 302 -15.86 -14.03 -17.70
C ASN A 302 -16.32 -15.26 -18.49
N MET A 303 -17.54 -15.74 -18.27
CA MET A 303 -18.09 -16.90 -18.98
C MET A 303 -18.71 -16.49 -20.32
N THR A 304 -19.42 -15.39 -20.36
CA THR A 304 -20.14 -14.92 -21.54
C THR A 304 -19.39 -13.79 -22.28
N GLY A 305 -18.47 -13.11 -21.62
CA GLY A 305 -17.82 -11.91 -22.13
C GLY A 305 -18.75 -10.68 -22.15
N GLU A 306 -19.92 -10.78 -21.54
CA GLU A 306 -20.92 -9.72 -21.52
C GLU A 306 -20.80 -8.83 -20.28
N GLU A 307 -21.13 -7.56 -20.40
CA GLU A 307 -21.25 -6.64 -19.28
C GLU A 307 -22.57 -6.87 -18.55
N VAL A 308 -22.47 -7.18 -17.26
CA VAL A 308 -23.61 -7.50 -16.40
C VAL A 308 -23.76 -6.47 -15.30
N PHE A 309 -24.97 -5.98 -15.07
CA PHE A 309 -25.31 -4.99 -14.04
C PHE A 309 -26.12 -5.59 -12.92
N LYS A 310 -25.45 -6.03 -11.86
CA LYS A 310 -26.12 -6.67 -10.72
C LYS A 310 -25.48 -6.33 -9.37
N ARG A 311 -26.17 -6.70 -8.29
CA ARG A 311 -25.63 -6.64 -6.93
C ARG A 311 -24.62 -7.76 -6.73
N GLY A 312 -23.65 -7.53 -5.85
CA GLY A 312 -22.70 -8.56 -5.40
C GLY A 312 -22.80 -8.77 -3.89
N ASP A 313 -22.53 -9.97 -3.47
CA ASP A 313 -22.32 -10.33 -2.07
C ASP A 313 -21.25 -11.40 -1.95
N ALA A 314 -20.61 -11.47 -0.78
CA ALA A 314 -19.62 -12.48 -0.45
C ALA A 314 -19.62 -12.77 1.05
N GLN A 315 -19.17 -13.95 1.41
CA GLN A 315 -18.98 -14.38 2.79
C GLN A 315 -17.58 -14.95 2.94
N LEU A 316 -16.92 -14.60 4.04
CA LEU A 316 -15.64 -15.16 4.44
C LEU A 316 -15.78 -15.74 5.83
N PHE A 317 -15.35 -16.98 5.98
CA PHE A 317 -15.23 -17.64 7.26
C PHE A 317 -13.81 -18.17 7.42
N GLU A 318 -13.16 -17.80 8.52
CA GLU A 318 -11.82 -18.27 8.86
C GLU A 318 -11.87 -18.85 10.26
N ILE A 319 -11.27 -20.01 10.45
CA ILE A 319 -11.08 -20.63 11.76
C ILE A 319 -9.62 -21.06 11.89
N GLY A 320 -9.01 -20.75 13.02
CA GLY A 320 -7.63 -21.11 13.28
C GLY A 320 -7.46 -21.61 14.71
N TYR A 321 -6.49 -22.48 14.90
CA TYR A 321 -6.03 -22.87 16.23
C TYR A 321 -4.51 -22.87 16.29
N THR A 322 -3.95 -22.16 17.26
CA THR A 322 -2.51 -22.10 17.51
C THR A 322 -2.21 -22.72 18.87
N GLY A 323 -1.55 -23.88 18.86
CA GLY A 323 -1.03 -24.55 20.06
C GLY A 323 0.41 -24.14 20.33
N SER A 324 1.05 -24.78 21.32
CA SER A 324 2.45 -24.51 21.68
C SER A 324 3.46 -24.86 20.56
N ASN A 325 3.17 -25.88 19.75
CA ASN A 325 4.10 -26.43 18.75
C ASN A 325 3.48 -26.59 17.36
N TYR A 326 2.23 -26.18 17.16
CA TYR A 326 1.53 -26.30 15.87
C TYR A 326 0.47 -25.21 15.70
N ALA A 327 0.17 -24.90 14.45
CA ALA A 327 -0.94 -24.04 14.07
C ALA A 327 -1.69 -24.68 12.91
N VAL A 328 -3.02 -24.55 12.92
CA VAL A 328 -3.91 -25.02 11.85
C VAL A 328 -4.88 -23.88 11.52
N MET A 329 -5.08 -23.64 10.24
CA MET A 329 -6.04 -22.66 9.74
C MET A 329 -6.84 -23.26 8.58
N ALA A 330 -8.12 -22.94 8.51
CA ALA A 330 -9.05 -23.30 7.44
C ALA A 330 -9.90 -22.10 7.03
#